data_eb7fa959fae9ac1690631fab8ba7ec6d
#
_entry.id   eb7fa959fae9ac1690631fab8ba7ec6d
#
_cell.length_a   1.000
_cell.length_b   1.000
_cell.length_c   1.000
_cell.angle_alpha   90.00
_cell.angle_beta   90.00
_cell.angle_gamma   90.00
#
_symmetry.space_group_name_H-M   'P 1'
#
loop_
_entity.id
_entity.type
_entity.pdbx_description
1 polymer ?
#
loop_
_entity_poly.entity_id
_entity_poly.type
_entity_poly.pdbx_seq_one_letter_code
_entity_poly.pdbx_strand_id
1 'polypeptide(L)'
;MMIDLKHIKDEIEQREFELLSPYATKCKESKGRKRPRVDDFPIRTEFQRDRDKILHSKSFRRLKHKTQVFLSPFNDHFRTRLTHTLEVSQIARTMSRALRLNEDLTEAISLGHDLGHTPFGHCGESILNELLENGFYHNLQSVRVVETLENMNLCQETIDGILTHSWGYKPKTPEAQIVQYADKIAYINHDIEDSIRAGVISEKDLPRDCISYFSTNQSDRLGKMISDVIVNSLDKPIVAMSEEAWHYVTKLREWMFKHVYLDPITKAEEKKARNIVQSLYEYYSEKLINYCEKEEIPQIVTDYISGMSDQYAIRRYLDIFIPKPLAEQSNDDALFRKIKDGIY
;
A
#
# COMPACT_ATOMS: atom_id res chain seq x y z
N MET A 1 26.79 32.81 -14.82
CA MET A 1 26.59 32.54 -13.37
C MET A 1 26.19 31.09 -13.24
N MET A 2 27.09 30.22 -12.76
CA MET A 2 26.70 28.84 -12.45
C MET A 2 25.78 28.87 -11.21
N ILE A 3 24.53 28.42 -11.35
CA ILE A 3 23.62 28.31 -10.23
C ILE A 3 24.15 27.20 -9.33
N ASP A 4 24.41 27.51 -8.07
CA ASP A 4 24.77 26.51 -7.07
C ASP A 4 23.49 25.72 -6.66
N LEU A 5 23.29 24.55 -7.27
CA LEU A 5 22.13 23.70 -7.02
C LEU A 5 22.05 23.22 -5.56
N LYS A 6 23.19 23.12 -4.88
CA LYS A 6 23.24 22.75 -3.47
C LYS A 6 22.64 23.85 -2.59
N HIS A 7 22.89 25.10 -2.92
CA HIS A 7 22.31 26.24 -2.20
C HIS A 7 20.78 26.23 -2.24
N ILE A 8 20.18 25.83 -3.38
CA ILE A 8 18.72 25.69 -3.51
C ILE A 8 18.18 24.63 -2.53
N LYS A 9 18.83 23.47 -2.45
CA LYS A 9 18.45 22.43 -1.49
C LYS A 9 18.57 22.92 -0.05
N ASP A 10 19.68 23.56 0.28
CA ASP A 10 19.94 24.06 1.63
C ASP A 10 18.90 25.11 2.06
N GLU A 11 18.44 25.96 1.13
CA GLU A 11 17.34 26.92 1.37
C GLU A 11 15.99 26.20 1.60
N ILE A 12 15.66 25.17 0.82
CA ILE A 12 14.43 24.41 1.01
C ILE A 12 14.43 23.75 2.39
N GLU A 13 15.53 23.11 2.77
CA GLU A 13 15.69 22.48 4.07
C GLU A 13 15.70 23.50 5.23
N GLN A 14 16.19 24.72 5.01
CA GLN A 14 16.10 25.79 6.01
C GLN A 14 14.66 26.26 6.23
N ARG A 15 13.86 26.38 5.15
CA ARG A 15 12.44 26.71 5.24
C ARG A 15 11.63 25.68 6.05
N GLU A 16 12.04 24.41 6.07
CA GLU A 16 11.39 23.40 6.92
C GLU A 16 11.45 23.80 8.41
N PHE A 17 12.57 24.38 8.88
CA PHE A 17 12.70 24.83 10.28
C PHE A 17 11.86 26.07 10.60
N GLU A 18 11.57 26.90 9.60
CA GLU A 18 10.78 28.12 9.76
C GLU A 18 9.27 27.86 9.69
N LEU A 19 8.85 26.93 8.81
CA LEU A 19 7.44 26.77 8.44
C LEU A 19 6.79 25.55 9.08
N LEU A 20 7.55 24.46 9.32
CA LEU A 20 6.99 23.23 9.86
C LEU A 20 6.84 23.30 11.38
N SER A 21 5.92 22.46 11.88
CA SER A 21 5.71 22.27 13.30
C SER A 21 7.02 21.81 14.01
N PRO A 22 7.22 22.15 15.28
CA PRO A 22 8.32 21.58 16.07
C PRO A 22 8.34 20.05 16.09
N TYR A 23 7.19 19.42 15.91
CA TYR A 23 7.03 17.98 15.93
C TYR A 23 7.27 17.31 14.57
N ALA A 24 7.32 18.09 13.49
CA ALA A 24 7.51 17.58 12.14
C ALA A 24 8.92 17.01 11.95
N THR A 25 9.02 15.95 11.16
CA THR A 25 10.30 15.36 10.75
C THR A 25 10.93 16.21 9.66
N LYS A 26 12.07 16.83 9.96
CA LYS A 26 12.80 17.69 9.01
C LYS A 26 13.89 16.91 8.28
N CYS A 27 14.11 17.23 7.00
CA CYS A 27 15.08 16.51 6.17
C CYS A 27 16.51 16.53 6.76
N LYS A 28 16.94 17.65 7.33
CA LYS A 28 18.26 17.77 8.00
C LYS A 28 18.40 16.92 9.27
N GLU A 29 17.29 16.54 9.88
CA GLU A 29 17.24 15.71 11.11
C GLU A 29 17.00 14.23 10.79
N SER A 30 16.91 13.87 9.50
CA SER A 30 16.72 12.49 9.08
C SER A 30 17.88 11.59 9.53
N LYS A 31 17.57 10.36 9.94
CA LYS A 31 18.53 9.30 10.22
C LYS A 31 19.25 8.82 8.97
N GLY A 32 18.80 9.30 7.81
CA GLY A 32 19.42 9.04 6.51
C GLY A 32 19.15 7.64 5.98
N ARG A 33 20.02 7.22 5.09
CA ARG A 33 19.94 5.98 4.30
C ARG A 33 20.97 4.95 4.78
N LYS A 34 20.70 3.66 4.55
CA LYS A 34 21.67 2.60 4.85
C LYS A 34 23.00 2.75 4.11
N ARG A 35 22.97 3.23 2.87
CA ARG A 35 24.15 3.43 2.03
C ARG A 35 24.33 4.90 1.70
N PRO A 36 25.58 5.42 1.80
CA PRO A 36 25.89 6.77 1.35
C PRO A 36 25.50 6.98 -0.11
N ARG A 37 25.13 8.20 -0.45
CA ARG A 37 24.83 8.59 -1.82
C ARG A 37 25.59 9.83 -2.22
N VAL A 38 26.19 9.79 -3.41
CA VAL A 38 26.65 10.98 -4.12
C VAL A 38 25.52 11.49 -4.98
N ASP A 39 25.31 12.78 -4.98
CA ASP A 39 24.24 13.45 -5.71
C ASP A 39 24.79 14.49 -6.65
N ASP A 40 24.79 14.20 -7.94
CA ASP A 40 25.28 15.09 -8.99
C ASP A 40 24.32 16.28 -9.24
N PHE A 41 23.05 16.16 -8.81
CA PHE A 41 22.02 17.19 -8.97
C PHE A 41 21.27 17.42 -7.63
N PRO A 42 21.90 18.10 -6.67
CA PRO A 42 21.41 18.23 -5.29
C PRO A 42 20.35 19.33 -5.14
N ILE A 43 19.25 19.24 -5.88
CA ILE A 43 18.12 20.19 -5.81
C ILE A 43 16.94 19.66 -4.99
N ARG A 44 16.88 18.36 -4.73
CA ARG A 44 15.78 17.69 -4.02
C ARG A 44 16.19 17.34 -2.60
N THR A 45 15.24 17.48 -1.67
CA THR A 45 15.42 16.98 -0.31
C THR A 45 15.45 15.44 -0.29
N GLU A 46 15.83 14.86 0.84
CA GLU A 46 15.93 13.39 0.95
C GLU A 46 14.57 12.72 0.82
N PHE A 47 13.50 13.28 1.40
CA PHE A 47 12.15 12.70 1.30
C PHE A 47 11.54 12.88 -0.09
N GLN A 48 11.81 13.99 -0.79
CA GLN A 48 11.44 14.14 -2.20
C GLN A 48 12.07 13.05 -3.08
N ARG A 49 13.31 12.69 -2.80
CA ARG A 49 13.98 11.60 -3.51
C ARG A 49 13.38 10.24 -3.23
N ASP A 50 12.92 10.00 -2.00
CA ASP A 50 12.25 8.75 -1.65
C ASP A 50 10.95 8.61 -2.42
N ARG A 51 10.14 9.66 -2.42
CA ARG A 51 8.92 9.77 -3.22
C ARG A 51 9.19 9.46 -4.70
N ASP A 52 10.19 10.12 -5.29
CA ASP A 52 10.53 9.94 -6.71
C ASP A 52 10.94 8.49 -7.01
N LYS A 53 11.76 7.85 -6.16
CA LYS A 53 12.17 6.45 -6.32
C LYS A 53 10.98 5.50 -6.27
N ILE A 54 10.06 5.70 -5.31
CA ILE A 54 8.86 4.90 -5.17
C ILE A 54 7.98 5.06 -6.41
N LEU A 55 7.69 6.29 -6.80
CA LEU A 55 6.83 6.62 -7.94
C LEU A 55 7.33 6.00 -9.26
N HIS A 56 8.66 5.98 -9.46
CA HIS A 56 9.28 5.42 -10.67
C HIS A 56 9.57 3.91 -10.59
N SER A 57 9.24 3.25 -9.49
CA SER A 57 9.48 1.82 -9.29
C SER A 57 8.57 0.91 -10.15
N LYS A 58 8.98 -0.34 -10.36
CA LYS A 58 8.15 -1.33 -11.03
C LYS A 58 6.96 -1.74 -10.17
N SER A 59 7.18 -1.90 -8.86
CA SER A 59 6.14 -2.27 -7.90
C SER A 59 5.02 -1.24 -7.87
N PHE A 60 5.32 0.06 -7.86
CA PHE A 60 4.32 1.11 -7.91
C PHE A 60 3.46 1.04 -9.20
N ARG A 61 4.09 0.85 -10.35
CA ARG A 61 3.35 0.70 -11.62
C ARG A 61 2.41 -0.52 -11.63
N ARG A 62 2.78 -1.60 -10.93
CA ARG A 62 1.95 -2.82 -10.84
C ARG A 62 0.68 -2.62 -10.02
N LEU A 63 0.63 -1.65 -9.11
CA LEU A 63 -0.57 -1.31 -8.33
C LEU A 63 -1.78 -0.96 -9.22
N LYS A 64 -1.54 -0.48 -10.45
CA LYS A 64 -2.58 -0.19 -11.44
C LYS A 64 -3.49 -1.39 -11.74
N HIS A 65 -2.96 -2.60 -11.63
CA HIS A 65 -3.65 -3.83 -12.00
C HIS A 65 -3.76 -4.81 -10.82
N LYS A 66 -3.81 -4.28 -9.59
CA LYS A 66 -4.13 -5.04 -8.37
C LYS A 66 -5.45 -4.56 -7.81
N THR A 67 -6.32 -5.50 -7.50
CA THR A 67 -7.62 -5.25 -6.85
C THR A 67 -7.42 -4.59 -5.48
N GLN A 68 -8.29 -3.63 -5.15
CA GLN A 68 -8.40 -3.09 -3.79
C GLN A 68 -9.32 -3.96 -2.93
N VAL A 69 -10.58 -4.07 -3.27
CA VAL A 69 -11.60 -4.84 -2.52
C VAL A 69 -12.35 -5.83 -3.39
N PHE A 70 -13.01 -5.34 -4.44
CA PHE A 70 -13.82 -6.20 -5.31
C PHE A 70 -13.00 -6.72 -6.48
N LEU A 71 -12.97 -8.05 -6.63
CA LEU A 71 -12.34 -8.73 -7.75
C LEU A 71 -13.05 -8.32 -9.05
N SER A 72 -12.48 -7.36 -9.74
CA SER A 72 -13.02 -6.87 -11.02
C SER A 72 -11.88 -6.54 -11.99
N PRO A 73 -11.12 -7.57 -12.44
CA PRO A 73 -9.94 -7.35 -13.27
C PRO A 73 -10.22 -6.69 -14.63
N PHE A 74 -11.49 -6.56 -15.02
CA PHE A 74 -11.93 -6.02 -16.31
C PHE A 74 -12.93 -4.85 -16.22
N ASN A 75 -13.15 -4.27 -15.00
CA ASN A 75 -14.08 -3.16 -14.82
C ASN A 75 -13.33 -1.89 -14.39
N ASP A 76 -13.39 -0.86 -15.22
CA ASP A 76 -12.65 0.40 -15.04
C ASP A 76 -13.24 1.31 -13.93
N HIS A 77 -14.41 0.98 -13.40
CA HIS A 77 -15.10 1.81 -12.40
C HIS A 77 -14.80 1.47 -10.95
N PHE A 78 -14.18 0.30 -10.69
CA PHE A 78 -13.74 -0.08 -9.36
C PHE A 78 -12.33 0.42 -9.07
N ARG A 79 -12.06 0.72 -7.82
CA ARG A 79 -10.73 1.18 -7.40
C ARG A 79 -9.69 0.08 -7.53
N THR A 80 -8.55 0.44 -8.08
CA THR A 80 -7.32 -0.34 -8.03
C THR A 80 -6.47 0.14 -6.84
N ARG A 81 -5.46 -0.64 -6.46
CA ARG A 81 -4.52 -0.21 -5.42
C ARG A 81 -3.79 1.08 -5.78
N LEU A 82 -3.55 1.35 -7.05
CA LEU A 82 -2.95 2.62 -7.47
C LEU A 82 -3.86 3.82 -7.15
N THR A 83 -5.15 3.73 -7.49
CA THR A 83 -6.08 4.83 -7.21
C THR A 83 -6.29 5.01 -5.72
N HIS A 84 -6.42 3.92 -4.95
CA HIS A 84 -6.44 3.96 -3.48
C HIS A 84 -5.19 4.64 -2.91
N THR A 85 -4.00 4.24 -3.34
CA THR A 85 -2.73 4.82 -2.88
C THR A 85 -2.65 6.33 -3.14
N LEU A 86 -3.15 6.80 -4.29
CA LEU A 86 -3.23 8.23 -4.61
C LEU A 86 -4.24 8.98 -3.72
N GLU A 87 -5.38 8.36 -3.44
CA GLU A 87 -6.41 8.92 -2.54
C GLU A 87 -5.90 8.97 -1.10
N VAL A 88 -5.21 7.93 -0.61
CA VAL A 88 -4.51 7.94 0.70
C VAL A 88 -3.49 9.09 0.75
N SER A 89 -2.68 9.26 -0.28
CA SER A 89 -1.70 10.33 -0.37
C SER A 89 -2.36 11.71 -0.34
N GLN A 90 -3.48 11.90 -1.05
CA GLN A 90 -4.23 13.15 -1.03
C GLN A 90 -4.77 13.47 0.37
N ILE A 91 -5.40 12.50 1.04
CA ILE A 91 -5.95 12.64 2.40
C ILE A 91 -4.82 12.95 3.39
N ALA A 92 -3.75 12.16 3.36
CA ALA A 92 -2.61 12.29 4.26
C ALA A 92 -1.94 13.67 4.12
N ARG A 93 -1.69 14.14 2.88
CA ARG A 93 -1.11 15.46 2.63
C ARG A 93 -2.01 16.60 3.07
N THR A 94 -3.34 16.45 2.96
CA THR A 94 -4.28 17.45 3.47
C THR A 94 -4.13 17.62 4.99
N MET A 95 -4.07 16.51 5.73
CA MET A 95 -3.85 16.53 7.18
C MET A 95 -2.44 17.03 7.54
N SER A 96 -1.43 16.56 6.83
CA SER A 96 -0.03 16.93 7.04
C SER A 96 0.18 18.43 6.88
N ARG A 97 -0.37 19.02 5.81
CA ARG A 97 -0.32 20.46 5.56
C ARG A 97 -1.01 21.28 6.66
N ALA A 98 -2.20 20.86 7.07
CA ALA A 98 -2.96 21.53 8.13
C ALA A 98 -2.21 21.53 9.48
N LEU A 99 -1.48 20.44 9.77
CA LEU A 99 -0.68 20.27 10.99
C LEU A 99 0.76 20.78 10.85
N ARG A 100 1.12 21.35 9.70
CA ARG A 100 2.48 21.81 9.36
C ARG A 100 3.53 20.70 9.54
N LEU A 101 3.18 19.46 9.15
CA LEU A 101 4.11 18.32 9.10
C LEU A 101 4.82 18.26 7.75
N ASN A 102 5.78 17.36 7.59
CA ASN A 102 6.54 17.19 6.35
C ASN A 102 5.71 16.47 5.28
N GLU A 103 5.18 17.23 4.31
CA GLU A 103 4.36 16.67 3.24
C GLU A 103 5.14 15.71 2.33
N ASP A 104 6.42 15.95 2.07
CA ASP A 104 7.24 15.09 1.22
C ASP A 104 7.46 13.71 1.85
N LEU A 105 7.69 13.64 3.17
CA LEU A 105 7.76 12.38 3.90
C LEU A 105 6.41 11.68 3.92
N THR A 106 5.34 12.41 4.21
CA THR A 106 3.97 11.89 4.20
C THR A 106 3.61 11.28 2.85
N GLU A 107 3.93 11.96 1.75
CA GLU A 107 3.68 11.48 0.40
C GLU A 107 4.51 10.24 0.09
N ALA A 108 5.81 10.24 0.43
CA ALA A 108 6.68 9.09 0.20
C ALA A 108 6.17 7.82 0.92
N ILE A 109 5.77 7.95 2.19
CA ILE A 109 5.18 6.84 2.95
C ILE A 109 3.88 6.37 2.31
N SER A 110 2.98 7.31 1.98
CA SER A 110 1.67 7.00 1.37
C SER A 110 1.83 6.26 0.04
N LEU A 111 2.75 6.68 -0.82
CA LEU A 111 2.99 6.00 -2.10
C LEU A 111 3.65 4.63 -1.94
N GLY A 112 4.37 4.42 -0.84
CA GLY A 112 5.12 3.19 -0.58
C GLY A 112 4.36 2.12 0.21
N HIS A 113 3.27 2.46 0.91
CA HIS A 113 2.66 1.59 1.91
C HIS A 113 2.18 0.24 1.36
N ASP A 114 1.62 0.22 0.16
CA ASP A 114 0.96 -0.94 -0.46
C ASP A 114 1.80 -1.69 -1.52
N LEU A 115 3.10 -1.36 -1.69
CA LEU A 115 3.96 -1.94 -2.74
C LEU A 115 4.08 -3.46 -2.67
N GLY A 116 4.03 -4.03 -1.47
CA GLY A 116 4.15 -5.45 -1.20
C GLY A 116 2.84 -6.24 -1.25
N HIS A 117 1.73 -5.59 -1.55
CA HIS A 117 0.44 -6.27 -1.55
C HIS A 117 0.33 -7.32 -2.66
N THR A 118 -0.39 -8.40 -2.38
CA THR A 118 -0.58 -9.54 -3.28
C THR A 118 -1.57 -9.24 -4.41
N PRO A 119 -1.57 -10.01 -5.53
CA PRO A 119 -2.72 -10.04 -6.41
C PRO A 119 -3.97 -10.47 -5.64
N PHE A 120 -5.13 -10.01 -6.09
CA PHE A 120 -6.45 -10.27 -5.48
C PHE A 120 -6.61 -9.74 -4.04
N GLY A 121 -5.85 -8.71 -3.67
CA GLY A 121 -6.00 -7.99 -2.42
C GLY A 121 -5.87 -8.87 -1.19
N HIS A 122 -6.73 -8.66 -0.19
CA HIS A 122 -6.71 -9.42 1.06
C HIS A 122 -6.94 -10.93 0.88
N CYS A 123 -7.61 -11.36 -0.19
CA CYS A 123 -7.76 -12.78 -0.50
C CYS A 123 -6.40 -13.43 -0.75
N GLY A 124 -5.57 -12.81 -1.62
CA GLY A 124 -4.22 -13.32 -1.90
C GLY A 124 -3.30 -13.27 -0.67
N GLU A 125 -3.41 -12.22 0.15
CA GLU A 125 -2.68 -12.10 1.41
C GLU A 125 -3.03 -13.22 2.40
N SER A 126 -4.33 -13.49 2.60
CA SER A 126 -4.80 -14.56 3.49
C SER A 126 -4.25 -15.92 3.09
N ILE A 127 -4.19 -16.21 1.78
CA ILE A 127 -3.68 -17.48 1.29
C ILE A 127 -2.19 -17.63 1.52
N LEU A 128 -1.41 -16.61 1.17
CA LEU A 128 0.04 -16.64 1.43
C LEU A 128 0.33 -16.72 2.93
N ASN A 129 -0.50 -16.07 3.76
CA ASN A 129 -0.38 -16.17 5.21
C ASN A 129 -0.60 -17.59 5.71
N GLU A 130 -1.54 -18.33 5.13
CA GLU A 130 -1.81 -19.75 5.49
C GLU A 130 -0.74 -20.72 4.96
N LEU A 131 -0.14 -20.42 3.78
CA LEU A 131 0.84 -21.31 3.14
C LEU A 131 2.25 -21.17 3.73
N LEU A 132 2.54 -20.05 4.37
CA LEU A 132 3.86 -19.76 4.93
C LEU A 132 3.90 -20.03 6.44
N GLU A 133 4.93 -20.71 6.90
CA GLU A 133 5.12 -21.03 8.31
C GLU A 133 5.14 -19.78 9.21
N ASN A 134 5.77 -18.70 8.75
CA ASN A 134 5.85 -17.42 9.46
C ASN A 134 4.75 -16.43 9.08
N GLY A 135 3.77 -16.87 8.27
CA GLY A 135 2.73 -16.03 7.73
C GLY A 135 3.20 -15.03 6.68
N PHE A 136 2.27 -14.25 6.15
CA PHE A 136 2.52 -13.19 5.18
C PHE A 136 1.80 -11.91 5.59
N TYR A 137 2.50 -10.77 5.53
CA TYR A 137 1.96 -9.45 5.84
C TYR A 137 2.44 -8.47 4.79
N HIS A 138 1.51 -7.78 4.12
CA HIS A 138 1.82 -6.87 3.01
C HIS A 138 2.75 -5.72 3.41
N ASN A 139 2.67 -5.22 4.65
CA ASN A 139 3.55 -4.17 5.14
C ASN A 139 5.01 -4.64 5.27
N LEU A 140 5.25 -5.86 5.76
CA LEU A 140 6.58 -6.48 5.79
C LEU A 140 7.09 -6.71 4.37
N GLN A 141 6.22 -7.17 3.48
CA GLN A 141 6.57 -7.36 2.07
C GLN A 141 6.82 -6.03 1.37
N SER A 142 6.12 -4.93 1.72
CA SER A 142 6.41 -3.59 1.18
C SER A 142 7.81 -3.13 1.54
N VAL A 143 8.24 -3.36 2.79
CA VAL A 143 9.62 -3.09 3.22
C VAL A 143 10.60 -3.96 2.44
N ARG A 144 10.32 -5.25 2.27
CA ARG A 144 11.17 -6.15 1.48
C ARG A 144 11.29 -5.71 0.02
N VAL A 145 10.20 -5.23 -0.58
CA VAL A 145 10.22 -4.66 -1.94
C VAL A 145 11.19 -3.49 -2.02
N VAL A 146 11.09 -2.50 -1.13
CA VAL A 146 11.91 -1.29 -1.21
C VAL A 146 13.36 -1.50 -0.79
N GLU A 147 13.63 -2.42 0.15
CA GLU A 147 14.98 -2.66 0.66
C GLU A 147 15.76 -3.72 -0.12
N THR A 148 15.09 -4.79 -0.57
CA THR A 148 15.73 -5.98 -1.15
C THR A 148 15.44 -6.11 -2.64
N LEU A 149 14.17 -6.21 -3.03
CA LEU A 149 13.81 -6.56 -4.41
C LEU A 149 14.08 -5.44 -5.40
N GLU A 150 13.74 -4.20 -5.05
CA GLU A 150 14.04 -3.02 -5.89
C GLU A 150 15.19 -2.17 -5.34
N ASN A 151 15.71 -2.51 -4.15
CA ASN A 151 16.92 -1.94 -3.55
C ASN A 151 16.99 -0.41 -3.62
N MET A 152 15.90 0.25 -3.23
CA MET A 152 15.69 1.68 -3.43
C MET A 152 16.57 2.56 -2.55
N ASN A 153 17.12 2.05 -1.45
CA ASN A 153 17.91 2.80 -0.49
C ASN A 153 17.19 4.07 -0.01
N LEU A 154 16.02 3.88 0.62
CA LEU A 154 15.17 4.96 1.18
C LEU A 154 15.69 5.42 2.55
N CYS A 155 15.22 6.57 3.01
CA CYS A 155 15.45 7.06 4.38
C CYS A 155 14.77 6.15 5.39
N GLN A 156 15.33 6.07 6.59
CA GLN A 156 14.81 5.18 7.65
C GLN A 156 13.39 5.57 8.07
N GLU A 157 13.05 6.86 8.05
CA GLU A 157 11.72 7.37 8.36
C GLU A 157 10.68 6.90 7.33
N THR A 158 11.03 6.90 6.06
CA THR A 158 10.16 6.41 4.99
C THR A 158 9.92 4.89 5.13
N ILE A 159 10.99 4.12 5.41
CA ILE A 159 10.90 2.66 5.62
C ILE A 159 10.06 2.34 6.87
N ASP A 160 10.29 3.06 7.98
CA ASP A 160 9.51 2.90 9.20
C ASP A 160 8.04 3.20 8.97
N GLY A 161 7.72 4.27 8.24
CA GLY A 161 6.35 4.63 7.90
C GLY A 161 5.66 3.58 7.01
N ILE A 162 6.37 3.04 6.01
CA ILE A 162 5.87 1.93 5.18
C ILE A 162 5.61 0.69 6.05
N LEU A 163 6.51 0.36 6.97
CA LEU A 163 6.34 -0.79 7.86
C LEU A 163 5.12 -0.62 8.79
N THR A 164 4.95 0.59 9.33
CA THR A 164 4.05 0.82 10.47
C THR A 164 2.70 1.43 10.07
N HIS A 165 2.38 1.54 8.77
CA HIS A 165 1.08 2.06 8.33
C HIS A 165 -0.08 1.16 8.77
N SER A 166 0.15 -0.15 8.86
CA SER A 166 -0.86 -1.10 9.32
C SER A 166 -1.15 -0.97 10.82
N TRP A 167 -2.41 -1.18 11.21
CA TRP A 167 -2.82 -1.12 12.61
C TRP A 167 -2.17 -2.21 13.45
N GLY A 168 -1.84 -1.85 14.70
CA GLY A 168 -1.08 -2.72 15.61
C GLY A 168 0.40 -2.34 15.71
N TYR A 169 0.90 -1.56 14.76
CA TYR A 169 2.24 -0.98 14.81
C TYR A 169 2.20 0.45 15.40
N LYS A 170 3.32 0.90 15.95
CA LYS A 170 3.50 2.27 16.49
C LYS A 170 4.43 3.05 15.58
N PRO A 171 3.91 3.93 14.72
CA PRO A 171 4.73 4.79 13.89
C PRO A 171 5.58 5.75 14.75
N LYS A 172 6.85 5.97 14.33
CA LYS A 172 7.78 6.81 15.07
C LYS A 172 7.66 8.30 14.77
N THR A 173 7.11 8.63 13.59
CA THR A 173 6.97 10.02 13.15
C THR A 173 5.50 10.42 13.07
N PRO A 174 5.13 11.69 13.29
CA PRO A 174 3.77 12.16 13.10
C PRO A 174 3.28 11.96 11.66
N GLU A 175 4.16 12.09 10.67
CA GLU A 175 3.84 11.85 9.25
C GLU A 175 3.39 10.39 9.01
N ALA A 176 4.07 9.43 9.63
CA ALA A 176 3.68 8.02 9.54
C ALA A 176 2.36 7.73 10.29
N GLN A 177 2.09 8.41 11.42
CA GLN A 177 0.80 8.35 12.11
C GLN A 177 -0.33 8.92 11.23
N ILE A 178 -0.08 10.03 10.52
CA ILE A 178 -1.03 10.59 9.55
C ILE A 178 -1.38 9.57 8.47
N VAL A 179 -0.39 8.89 7.90
CA VAL A 179 -0.63 7.89 6.84
C VAL A 179 -1.47 6.72 7.38
N GLN A 180 -1.23 6.29 8.62
CA GLN A 180 -2.02 5.24 9.27
C GLN A 180 -3.51 5.62 9.39
N TYR A 181 -3.83 6.88 9.74
CA TYR A 181 -5.20 7.38 9.75
C TYR A 181 -5.77 7.57 8.33
N ALA A 182 -4.95 8.13 7.42
CA ALA A 182 -5.37 8.39 6.05
C ALA A 182 -5.77 7.12 5.31
N ASP A 183 -4.99 6.06 5.43
CA ASP A 183 -5.29 4.76 4.86
C ASP A 183 -6.64 4.24 5.39
N LYS A 184 -6.86 4.29 6.71
CA LYS A 184 -8.12 3.86 7.31
C LYS A 184 -9.32 4.69 6.87
N ILE A 185 -9.19 6.00 6.84
CA ILE A 185 -10.25 6.91 6.38
C ILE A 185 -10.56 6.63 4.90
N ALA A 186 -9.52 6.46 4.09
CA ALA A 186 -9.64 6.16 2.68
C ALA A 186 -10.40 4.85 2.46
N TYR A 187 -9.89 3.72 2.98
CA TYR A 187 -10.48 2.42 2.66
C TYR A 187 -11.94 2.32 3.11
N ILE A 188 -12.32 2.80 4.31
CA ILE A 188 -13.72 2.75 4.76
C ILE A 188 -14.64 3.50 3.79
N ASN A 189 -14.25 4.72 3.39
CA ASN A 189 -15.07 5.53 2.49
C ASN A 189 -15.15 4.95 1.08
N HIS A 190 -14.05 4.42 0.59
CA HIS A 190 -13.95 3.82 -0.74
C HIS A 190 -14.71 2.51 -0.83
N ASP A 191 -14.59 1.67 0.19
CA ASP A 191 -15.25 0.37 0.24
C ASP A 191 -16.78 0.52 0.31
N ILE A 192 -17.27 1.53 1.03
CA ILE A 192 -18.70 1.86 1.04
C ILE A 192 -19.15 2.23 -0.38
N GLU A 193 -18.44 3.14 -1.06
CA GLU A 193 -18.82 3.58 -2.40
C GLU A 193 -18.77 2.43 -3.43
N ASP A 194 -17.70 1.66 -3.41
CA ASP A 194 -17.54 0.53 -4.32
C ASP A 194 -18.55 -0.59 -4.04
N SER A 195 -18.93 -0.80 -2.76
CA SER A 195 -19.98 -1.76 -2.37
C SER A 195 -21.37 -1.34 -2.86
N ILE A 196 -21.68 -0.03 -2.79
CA ILE A 196 -22.93 0.52 -3.35
C ILE A 196 -22.93 0.37 -4.87
N ARG A 197 -21.83 0.69 -5.53
CA ARG A 197 -21.66 0.52 -6.98
C ARG A 197 -21.78 -0.93 -7.42
N ALA A 198 -21.28 -1.87 -6.62
CA ALA A 198 -21.41 -3.31 -6.85
C ALA A 198 -22.82 -3.83 -6.59
N GLY A 199 -23.71 -3.04 -5.99
CA GLY A 199 -25.06 -3.48 -5.60
C GLY A 199 -25.08 -4.44 -4.41
N VAL A 200 -24.00 -4.54 -3.66
CA VAL A 200 -23.89 -5.38 -2.45
C VAL A 200 -24.66 -4.74 -1.29
N ILE A 201 -24.58 -3.41 -1.17
CA ILE A 201 -25.31 -2.61 -0.18
C ILE A 201 -25.92 -1.37 -0.83
N SER A 202 -26.82 -0.69 -0.11
CA SER A 202 -27.33 0.63 -0.44
C SER A 202 -27.00 1.63 0.68
N GLU A 203 -27.07 2.93 0.41
CA GLU A 203 -26.87 3.98 1.45
C GLU A 203 -27.80 3.80 2.67
N LYS A 204 -28.98 3.23 2.47
CA LYS A 204 -30.00 3.02 3.53
C LYS A 204 -29.62 1.90 4.50
N ASP A 205 -28.71 1.01 4.10
CA ASP A 205 -28.27 -0.13 4.90
C ASP A 205 -27.20 0.27 5.92
N LEU A 206 -26.53 1.40 5.69
CA LEU A 206 -25.49 1.89 6.60
C LEU A 206 -26.04 2.21 8.00
N PRO A 207 -25.26 1.97 9.07
CA PRO A 207 -25.70 2.25 10.45
C PRO A 207 -26.14 3.72 10.61
N ARG A 208 -27.40 3.93 11.01
CA ARG A 208 -28.03 5.27 11.07
C ARG A 208 -27.27 6.24 11.98
N ASP A 209 -26.75 5.79 13.09
CA ASP A 209 -25.99 6.61 14.03
C ASP A 209 -24.63 7.02 13.44
N CYS A 210 -23.93 6.12 12.74
CA CYS A 210 -22.70 6.47 12.05
C CYS A 210 -22.95 7.55 10.98
N ILE A 211 -24.06 7.42 10.24
CA ILE A 211 -24.44 8.37 9.20
C ILE A 211 -24.92 9.69 9.79
N SER A 212 -25.65 9.67 10.91
CA SER A 212 -26.00 10.89 11.64
C SER A 212 -24.76 11.64 12.10
N TYR A 213 -23.74 10.94 12.54
CA TYR A 213 -22.49 11.54 12.99
C TYR A 213 -21.62 12.04 11.83
N PHE A 214 -21.36 11.20 10.82
CA PHE A 214 -20.44 11.55 9.73
C PHE A 214 -21.11 12.15 8.49
N SER A 215 -22.27 11.74 8.08
CA SER A 215 -23.04 12.04 6.86
C SER A 215 -23.24 10.83 5.95
N THR A 216 -24.34 10.85 5.18
CA THR A 216 -24.54 9.92 4.05
C THR A 216 -23.65 10.27 2.88
N ASN A 217 -23.45 11.55 2.62
CA ASN A 217 -22.59 12.03 1.53
C ASN A 217 -21.14 11.68 1.79
N GLN A 218 -20.47 11.07 0.79
CA GLN A 218 -19.07 10.63 0.90
C GLN A 218 -18.12 11.79 1.18
N SER A 219 -18.27 12.91 0.46
CA SER A 219 -17.41 14.08 0.62
C SER A 219 -17.48 14.66 2.03
N ASP A 220 -18.70 14.78 2.57
CA ASP A 220 -18.92 15.30 3.93
C ASP A 220 -18.41 14.34 4.99
N ARG A 221 -18.63 13.01 4.79
CA ARG A 221 -18.13 11.97 5.68
C ARG A 221 -16.61 11.98 5.74
N LEU A 222 -15.97 12.04 4.58
CA LEU A 222 -14.51 12.15 4.45
C LEU A 222 -14.00 13.44 5.11
N GLY A 223 -14.63 14.58 4.81
CA GLY A 223 -14.28 15.87 5.38
C GLY A 223 -14.37 15.91 6.90
N LYS A 224 -15.41 15.31 7.50
CA LYS A 224 -15.56 15.23 8.96
C LYS A 224 -14.50 14.37 9.62
N MET A 225 -14.17 13.20 9.04
CA MET A 225 -13.10 12.33 9.55
C MET A 225 -11.73 13.01 9.50
N ILE A 226 -11.40 13.67 8.40
CA ILE A 226 -10.15 14.44 8.22
C ILE A 226 -10.08 15.59 9.23
N SER A 227 -11.16 16.36 9.35
CA SER A 227 -11.23 17.51 10.25
C SER A 227 -11.09 17.09 11.71
N ASP A 228 -11.68 15.96 12.10
CA ASP A 228 -11.57 15.44 13.47
C ASP A 228 -10.11 15.11 13.80
N VAL A 229 -9.38 14.40 12.92
CA VAL A 229 -7.95 14.12 13.12
C VAL A 229 -7.15 15.42 13.23
N ILE A 230 -7.38 16.40 12.36
CA ILE A 230 -6.67 17.68 12.39
C ILE A 230 -6.90 18.40 13.73
N VAL A 231 -8.15 18.59 14.13
CA VAL A 231 -8.50 19.32 15.36
C VAL A 231 -7.91 18.66 16.61
N ASN A 232 -7.94 17.33 16.66
CA ASN A 232 -7.42 16.60 17.81
C ASN A 232 -5.90 16.51 17.87
N SER A 233 -5.22 16.78 16.76
CA SER A 233 -3.75 16.69 16.62
C SER A 233 -3.04 18.05 16.60
N LEU A 234 -3.80 19.14 16.46
CA LEU A 234 -3.21 20.48 16.29
C LEU A 234 -2.31 20.84 17.49
N ASP A 235 -1.09 21.26 17.18
CA ASP A 235 -0.04 21.65 18.14
C ASP A 235 0.30 20.57 19.19
N LYS A 236 0.10 19.29 18.84
CA LYS A 236 0.42 18.12 19.69
C LYS A 236 1.50 17.24 19.05
N PRO A 237 2.30 16.52 19.87
CA PRO A 237 3.32 15.60 19.36
C PRO A 237 2.76 14.28 18.83
N ILE A 238 1.45 14.05 18.96
CA ILE A 238 0.77 12.80 18.59
C ILE A 238 -0.40 13.13 17.68
N VAL A 239 -0.55 12.35 16.62
CA VAL A 239 -1.73 12.39 15.77
C VAL A 239 -2.81 11.50 16.37
N ALA A 240 -4.02 12.03 16.51
CA ALA A 240 -5.15 11.31 17.12
C ALA A 240 -6.47 11.72 16.48
N MET A 241 -7.41 10.80 16.46
CA MET A 241 -8.84 11.05 16.26
C MET A 241 -9.53 11.14 17.63
N SER A 242 -10.63 11.87 17.75
CA SER A 242 -11.41 11.89 19.00
C SER A 242 -11.96 10.48 19.32
N GLU A 243 -12.16 10.19 20.60
CA GLU A 243 -12.72 8.90 21.03
C GLU A 243 -14.11 8.66 20.41
N GLU A 244 -14.91 9.71 20.28
CA GLU A 244 -16.24 9.64 19.68
C GLU A 244 -16.17 9.31 18.18
N ALA A 245 -15.38 10.05 17.39
CA ALA A 245 -15.20 9.76 15.98
C ALA A 245 -14.59 8.36 15.76
N TRP A 246 -13.62 7.97 16.59
CA TRP A 246 -13.02 6.65 16.56
C TRP A 246 -14.02 5.52 16.82
N HIS A 247 -14.93 5.72 17.77
CA HIS A 247 -16.02 4.78 18.02
C HIS A 247 -16.87 4.55 16.77
N TYR A 248 -17.31 5.62 16.09
CA TYR A 248 -18.11 5.48 14.87
C TYR A 248 -17.34 4.92 13.68
N VAL A 249 -16.07 5.27 13.53
CA VAL A 249 -15.18 4.68 12.52
C VAL A 249 -15.04 3.16 12.73
N THR A 250 -14.81 2.74 13.96
CA THR A 250 -14.69 1.32 14.32
C THR A 250 -16.00 0.57 14.08
N LYS A 251 -17.13 1.14 14.49
CA LYS A 251 -18.45 0.57 14.25
C LYS A 251 -18.77 0.42 12.77
N LEU A 252 -18.43 1.43 11.96
CA LEU A 252 -18.64 1.40 10.52
C LEU A 252 -17.78 0.31 9.87
N ARG A 253 -16.51 0.16 10.28
CA ARG A 253 -15.63 -0.90 9.83
C ARG A 253 -16.17 -2.29 10.19
N GLU A 254 -16.63 -2.51 11.43
CA GLU A 254 -17.20 -3.78 11.86
C GLU A 254 -18.47 -4.12 11.09
N TRP A 255 -19.28 -3.12 10.80
CA TRP A 255 -20.47 -3.29 9.98
C TRP A 255 -20.10 -3.70 8.55
N MET A 256 -19.15 -3.01 7.92
CA MET A 256 -18.64 -3.36 6.60
C MET A 256 -18.08 -4.78 6.57
N PHE A 257 -17.36 -5.18 7.62
CA PHE A 257 -16.84 -6.55 7.70
C PHE A 257 -17.95 -7.60 7.62
N LYS A 258 -19.05 -7.39 8.35
CA LYS A 258 -20.16 -8.35 8.41
C LYS A 258 -21.02 -8.37 7.13
N HIS A 259 -21.23 -7.21 6.50
CA HIS A 259 -22.25 -7.04 5.45
C HIS A 259 -21.64 -6.97 4.04
N VAL A 260 -20.35 -6.72 3.92
CA VAL A 260 -19.67 -6.61 2.63
C VAL A 260 -18.63 -7.70 2.45
N TYR A 261 -17.66 -7.80 3.36
CA TYR A 261 -16.55 -8.74 3.17
C TYR A 261 -16.92 -10.20 3.42
N LEU A 262 -18.02 -10.48 4.13
CA LEU A 262 -18.56 -11.82 4.32
C LEU A 262 -19.73 -12.13 3.40
N ASP A 263 -20.06 -11.27 2.44
CA ASP A 263 -21.14 -11.50 1.48
C ASP A 263 -20.86 -12.77 0.64
N PRO A 264 -21.86 -13.64 0.43
CA PRO A 264 -21.68 -14.91 -0.28
C PRO A 264 -21.20 -14.77 -1.72
N ILE A 265 -21.61 -13.70 -2.45
CA ILE A 265 -21.22 -13.47 -3.84
C ILE A 265 -19.73 -13.10 -3.88
N THR A 266 -19.31 -12.17 -3.00
CA THR A 266 -17.91 -11.79 -2.83
C THR A 266 -17.05 -13.01 -2.49
N LYS A 267 -17.50 -13.86 -1.56
CA LYS A 267 -16.80 -15.07 -1.17
C LYS A 267 -16.68 -16.14 -2.26
N ALA A 268 -17.65 -16.22 -3.15
CA ALA A 268 -17.58 -17.15 -4.29
C ALA A 268 -16.46 -16.77 -5.27
N GLU A 269 -16.27 -15.48 -5.56
CA GLU A 269 -15.19 -15.01 -6.41
C GLU A 269 -13.82 -15.09 -5.70
N GLU A 270 -13.76 -14.78 -4.41
CA GLU A 270 -12.54 -14.98 -3.60
C GLU A 270 -12.06 -16.43 -3.63
N LYS A 271 -12.97 -17.41 -3.60
CA LYS A 271 -12.60 -18.82 -3.68
C LYS A 271 -11.89 -19.17 -5.00
N LYS A 272 -12.27 -18.53 -6.11
CA LYS A 272 -11.58 -18.72 -7.40
C LYS A 272 -10.18 -18.11 -7.37
N ALA A 273 -10.06 -16.88 -6.86
CA ALA A 273 -8.78 -16.22 -6.69
C ALA A 273 -7.85 -17.02 -5.76
N ARG A 274 -8.40 -17.58 -4.69
CA ARG A 274 -7.71 -18.47 -3.77
C ARG A 274 -7.07 -19.65 -4.50
N ASN A 275 -7.85 -20.36 -5.30
CA ASN A 275 -7.36 -21.50 -6.06
C ASN A 275 -6.23 -21.11 -7.02
N ILE A 276 -6.31 -19.92 -7.66
CA ILE A 276 -5.26 -19.44 -8.54
C ILE A 276 -3.95 -19.23 -7.77
N VAL A 277 -3.97 -18.51 -6.66
CA VAL A 277 -2.76 -18.22 -5.87
C VAL A 277 -2.15 -19.49 -5.31
N GLN A 278 -2.96 -20.38 -4.73
CA GLN A 278 -2.51 -21.64 -4.18
C GLN A 278 -1.86 -22.53 -5.25
N SER A 279 -2.52 -22.73 -6.38
CA SER A 279 -1.99 -23.55 -7.48
C SER A 279 -0.68 -23.00 -8.04
N LEU A 280 -0.58 -21.66 -8.17
CA LEU A 280 0.66 -21.02 -8.61
C LEU A 280 1.77 -21.21 -7.58
N TYR A 281 1.47 -21.09 -6.28
CA TYR A 281 2.45 -21.29 -5.21
C TYR A 281 2.99 -22.73 -5.22
N GLU A 282 2.12 -23.71 -5.27
CA GLU A 282 2.48 -25.13 -5.33
C GLU A 282 3.32 -25.44 -6.57
N TYR A 283 2.89 -24.97 -7.74
CA TYR A 283 3.62 -25.18 -9.00
C TYR A 283 5.03 -24.59 -8.97
N TYR A 284 5.17 -23.30 -8.57
CA TYR A 284 6.50 -22.68 -8.53
C TYR A 284 7.38 -23.26 -7.44
N SER A 285 6.82 -23.65 -6.30
CA SER A 285 7.56 -24.33 -5.25
C SER A 285 8.16 -25.66 -5.74
N GLU A 286 7.38 -26.45 -6.46
CA GLU A 286 7.86 -27.71 -7.06
C GLU A 286 8.95 -27.48 -8.11
N LYS A 287 8.74 -26.55 -9.02
CA LYS A 287 9.68 -26.30 -10.13
C LYS A 287 11.01 -25.70 -9.68
N LEU A 288 11.00 -24.88 -8.64
CA LEU A 288 12.22 -24.23 -8.14
C LEU A 288 13.16 -25.16 -7.36
N ILE A 289 12.72 -26.36 -6.97
CA ILE A 289 13.59 -27.36 -6.31
C ILE A 289 14.87 -27.65 -7.12
N ASN A 290 14.80 -27.53 -8.44
CA ASN A 290 15.96 -27.79 -9.32
C ASN A 290 16.86 -26.56 -9.53
N TYR A 291 16.52 -25.39 -8.94
CA TYR A 291 17.20 -24.13 -9.21
C TYR A 291 17.77 -23.42 -7.99
N CYS A 292 17.28 -23.68 -6.78
CA CYS A 292 17.71 -23.03 -5.55
C CYS A 292 17.59 -23.98 -4.35
N GLU A 293 18.18 -23.59 -3.23
CA GLU A 293 18.09 -24.36 -1.98
C GLU A 293 16.65 -24.39 -1.47
N LYS A 294 16.28 -25.52 -0.86
CA LYS A 294 14.91 -25.78 -0.47
C LYS A 294 14.36 -24.75 0.53
N GLU A 295 15.21 -24.27 1.40
CA GLU A 295 14.90 -23.28 2.44
C GLU A 295 14.59 -21.88 1.86
N GLU A 296 15.12 -21.57 0.68
CA GLU A 296 14.90 -20.28 0.00
C GLU A 296 13.59 -20.24 -0.82
N ILE A 297 13.08 -21.42 -1.22
CA ILE A 297 11.94 -21.54 -2.13
C ILE A 297 10.71 -20.77 -1.62
N PRO A 298 10.27 -20.90 -0.34
CA PRO A 298 9.07 -20.23 0.13
C PRO A 298 9.15 -18.70 -0.05
N GLN A 299 10.31 -18.11 0.25
CA GLN A 299 10.50 -16.67 0.12
C GLN A 299 10.56 -16.23 -1.35
N ILE A 300 11.27 -16.96 -2.20
CA ILE A 300 11.39 -16.67 -3.63
C ILE A 300 10.02 -16.75 -4.32
N VAL A 301 9.24 -17.79 -4.04
CA VAL A 301 7.89 -17.96 -4.59
C VAL A 301 6.96 -16.86 -4.09
N THR A 302 7.04 -16.52 -2.81
CA THR A 302 6.25 -15.44 -2.21
C THR A 302 6.57 -14.09 -2.85
N ASP A 303 7.85 -13.77 -3.03
CA ASP A 303 8.28 -12.54 -3.70
C ASP A 303 7.74 -12.45 -5.13
N TYR A 304 7.81 -13.55 -5.85
CA TYR A 304 7.32 -13.61 -7.23
C TYR A 304 5.80 -13.46 -7.30
N ILE A 305 5.04 -14.21 -6.49
CA ILE A 305 3.56 -14.16 -6.49
C ILE A 305 3.07 -12.81 -5.98
N SER A 306 3.60 -12.30 -4.87
CA SER A 306 3.20 -10.98 -4.36
C SER A 306 3.51 -9.85 -5.35
N GLY A 307 4.54 -10.03 -6.18
CA GLY A 307 4.88 -9.12 -7.26
C GLY A 307 3.94 -9.18 -8.47
N MET A 308 3.05 -10.17 -8.60
CA MET A 308 2.12 -10.26 -9.73
C MET A 308 1.01 -9.21 -9.64
N SER A 309 0.49 -8.80 -10.78
CA SER A 309 -0.85 -8.20 -10.90
C SER A 309 -1.91 -9.30 -11.02
N ASP A 310 -3.17 -8.97 -10.78
CA ASP A 310 -4.29 -9.92 -10.89
C ASP A 310 -4.36 -10.54 -12.28
N GLN A 311 -4.27 -9.69 -13.31
CA GLN A 311 -4.30 -10.15 -14.70
C GLN A 311 -3.10 -11.06 -15.05
N TYR A 312 -1.92 -10.75 -14.48
CA TYR A 312 -0.74 -11.60 -14.71
C TYR A 312 -0.88 -12.94 -14.01
N ALA A 313 -1.39 -12.97 -12.78
CA ALA A 313 -1.65 -14.21 -12.04
C ALA A 313 -2.68 -15.09 -12.78
N ILE A 314 -3.79 -14.51 -13.25
CA ILE A 314 -4.79 -15.23 -14.05
C ILE A 314 -4.15 -15.79 -15.34
N ARG A 315 -3.41 -14.99 -16.07
CA ARG A 315 -2.73 -15.44 -17.30
C ARG A 315 -1.77 -16.59 -17.03
N ARG A 316 -0.94 -16.48 -15.98
CA ARG A 316 -0.01 -17.56 -15.61
C ARG A 316 -0.73 -18.83 -15.21
N TYR A 317 -1.84 -18.71 -14.47
CA TYR A 317 -2.67 -19.86 -14.15
C TYR A 317 -3.22 -20.55 -15.41
N LEU A 318 -3.79 -19.79 -16.34
CA LEU A 318 -4.29 -20.33 -17.61
C LEU A 318 -3.16 -20.97 -18.43
N ASP A 319 -1.99 -20.35 -18.48
CA ASP A 319 -0.82 -20.86 -19.21
C ASP A 319 -0.33 -22.21 -18.68
N ILE A 320 -0.43 -22.44 -17.37
CA ILE A 320 0.11 -23.62 -16.69
C ILE A 320 -0.92 -24.76 -16.60
N PHE A 321 -2.17 -24.41 -16.23
CA PHE A 321 -3.16 -25.43 -15.84
C PHE A 321 -4.23 -25.70 -16.91
N ILE A 322 -4.31 -24.86 -17.94
CA ILE A 322 -5.24 -25.10 -19.05
C ILE A 322 -4.47 -25.65 -20.25
N PRO A 323 -4.88 -26.80 -20.85
CA PRO A 323 -4.22 -27.39 -22.00
C PRO A 323 -4.13 -26.43 -23.18
N LYS A 324 -2.96 -26.39 -23.83
CA LYS A 324 -2.69 -25.62 -25.05
C LYS A 324 -2.41 -26.53 -26.24
N PRO A 325 -2.65 -26.05 -27.47
CA PRO A 325 -2.17 -26.75 -28.66
C PRO A 325 -0.66 -26.99 -28.61
N LEU A 326 -0.20 -28.13 -29.11
CA LEU A 326 1.22 -28.52 -29.07
C LEU A 326 2.16 -27.47 -29.70
N ALA A 327 1.68 -26.71 -30.68
CA ALA A 327 2.45 -25.66 -31.36
C ALA A 327 2.73 -24.41 -30.49
N GLU A 328 2.06 -24.26 -29.35
CA GLU A 328 2.16 -23.08 -28.45
C GLU A 328 2.86 -23.38 -27.12
N GLN A 329 3.52 -24.52 -27.00
CA GLN A 329 4.24 -24.86 -25.76
C GLN A 329 5.51 -24.01 -25.61
N SER A 330 5.65 -23.28 -24.51
CA SER A 330 6.82 -22.50 -24.16
C SER A 330 7.76 -23.29 -23.25
N ASN A 331 9.07 -23.13 -23.45
CA ASN A 331 10.06 -23.62 -22.48
C ASN A 331 10.23 -22.58 -21.37
N ASP A 332 9.81 -22.93 -20.16
CA ASP A 332 9.81 -22.02 -19.00
C ASP A 332 11.16 -21.98 -18.24
N ASP A 333 12.22 -22.69 -18.68
CA ASP A 333 13.53 -22.70 -18.00
C ASP A 333 14.12 -21.30 -17.80
N ALA A 334 14.00 -20.43 -18.79
CA ALA A 334 14.46 -19.05 -18.70
C ALA A 334 13.66 -18.24 -17.65
N LEU A 335 12.38 -18.55 -17.48
CA LEU A 335 11.53 -17.93 -16.48
C LEU A 335 11.94 -18.37 -15.07
N PHE A 336 12.19 -19.66 -14.83
CA PHE A 336 12.60 -20.15 -13.50
C PHE A 336 13.92 -19.55 -13.04
N ARG A 337 14.90 -19.37 -13.94
CA ARG A 337 16.14 -18.66 -13.64
C ARG A 337 15.86 -17.21 -13.23
N LYS A 338 15.02 -16.49 -13.96
CA LYS A 338 14.65 -15.10 -13.61
C LYS A 338 13.92 -15.00 -12.26
N ILE A 339 13.04 -15.94 -11.96
CA ILE A 339 12.33 -15.99 -10.68
C ILE A 339 13.32 -16.18 -9.53
N LYS A 340 14.26 -17.14 -9.68
CA LYS A 340 15.34 -17.35 -8.71
C LYS A 340 16.16 -16.08 -8.45
N ASP A 341 16.50 -15.35 -9.51
CA ASP A 341 17.35 -14.16 -9.45
C ASP A 341 16.58 -12.88 -9.04
N GLY A 342 15.27 -12.99 -8.75
CA GLY A 342 14.41 -11.84 -8.41
C GLY A 342 14.23 -10.85 -9.55
N ILE A 343 14.44 -11.26 -10.80
CA ILE A 343 14.38 -10.42 -12.00
C ILE A 343 13.03 -10.64 -12.70
N TYR A 344 11.99 -9.89 -12.30
CA TYR A 344 10.64 -9.99 -12.88
C TYR A 344 9.85 -8.68 -12.83
#